data_1497d056f97da60e63fc314fd49769e9
#
_entry.id   1497d056f97da60e63fc314fd49769e9
#
_cell.length_a   1.000
_cell.length_b   1.000
_cell.length_c   1.000
_cell.angle_alpha   90.00
_cell.angle_beta   90.00
_cell.angle_gamma   90.00
#
_symmetry.space_group_name_H-M   'P 1'
#
loop_
_entity.id
_entity.type
_entity.pdbx_description
1 polymer ?
#
loop_
_entity_poly.entity_id
_entity_poly.type
_entity_poly.pdbx_seq_one_letter_code
_entity_poly.pdbx_strand_id
1 'polypeptide(L)'
;MTDNIDPYLEIRPYNDEEISAALDRLVQDDEFISAILQHRYANSSSWFRGLVAPFLKFYLKRKWNKLDSVEAIQLVVKKYLEQTLKTTTDGVNYTGLEKLDKDSAYLFICNHRDIAMDPALVNYGLFKHGHKTVRIAIGDNLLKKPCATELMKLNKSFIVKRSVKAPREMMKVLGQLSSYIKHSLDTGNSIWIAQKEGRAKDGNDFTDPAILKMFHVEGRKQKIDFAEYMKSLKIVPVSISYENDPCDIAKARELYEKATNGRYEKGEFEDIESIIQGIVGYKGRVQVAFGDVIVDDFATPEALAEEIDRQIHEHYHLFPINKLAAGLEDDSITDAVRASLTEKLLQLPEGAQQYLVASYANPCNNK
;
A
#
# COMPACT_ATOMS: atom_id res chain seq x y z
N MET A 1 16.46 -37.89 1.76
CA MET A 1 16.55 -36.43 1.85
C MET A 1 15.13 -35.95 1.71
N THR A 2 14.48 -35.55 2.79
CA THR A 2 13.16 -34.89 2.71
C THR A 2 13.41 -33.53 2.09
N ASP A 3 12.92 -33.33 0.86
CA ASP A 3 12.88 -32.04 0.22
C ASP A 3 12.23 -31.07 1.21
N ASN A 4 13.03 -30.12 1.68
CA ASN A 4 12.58 -29.10 2.63
C ASN A 4 11.72 -28.11 1.83
N ILE A 5 10.45 -28.51 1.56
CA ILE A 5 9.51 -27.69 0.79
C ILE A 5 9.25 -26.42 1.59
N ASP A 6 9.63 -25.28 1.04
CA ASP A 6 9.35 -23.97 1.63
C ASP A 6 7.82 -23.78 1.82
N PRO A 7 7.32 -23.73 3.06
CA PRO A 7 5.89 -23.66 3.33
C PRO A 7 5.25 -22.34 2.86
N TYR A 8 6.05 -21.35 2.51
CA TYR A 8 5.61 -20.01 2.12
C TYR A 8 5.84 -19.69 0.64
N LEU A 9 6.38 -20.63 -0.17
CA LEU A 9 6.77 -20.43 -1.56
C LEU A 9 5.69 -19.74 -2.41
N GLU A 10 4.43 -20.11 -2.20
CA GLU A 10 3.32 -19.52 -2.95
C GLU A 10 3.08 -18.05 -2.62
N ILE A 11 3.22 -17.70 -1.33
CA ILE A 11 2.83 -16.36 -0.86
C ILE A 11 4.01 -15.40 -0.67
N ARG A 12 5.20 -15.89 -0.36
CA ARG A 12 6.36 -15.03 -0.09
C ARG A 12 6.87 -14.28 -1.33
N PRO A 13 7.57 -13.16 -1.16
CA PRO A 13 8.33 -12.52 -2.25
C PRO A 13 9.46 -13.44 -2.74
N TYR A 14 10.07 -13.08 -3.84
CA TYR A 14 11.25 -13.77 -4.36
C TYR A 14 12.48 -13.52 -3.49
N ASN A 15 13.34 -14.55 -3.39
CA ASN A 15 14.70 -14.45 -2.90
C ASN A 15 15.65 -14.14 -4.07
N ASP A 16 16.91 -13.83 -3.77
CA ASP A 16 17.90 -13.42 -4.76
C ASP A 16 18.08 -14.47 -5.90
N GLU A 17 18.07 -15.76 -5.55
CA GLU A 17 18.23 -16.85 -6.51
C GLU A 17 17.09 -16.95 -7.53
N GLU A 18 15.93 -16.37 -7.23
CA GLU A 18 14.73 -16.42 -8.05
C GLU A 18 14.59 -15.19 -8.99
N ILE A 19 15.35 -14.12 -8.73
CA ILE A 19 15.22 -12.82 -9.43
C ILE A 19 15.44 -12.96 -10.93
N SER A 20 16.51 -13.60 -11.33
CA SER A 20 16.85 -13.76 -12.76
C SER A 20 15.74 -14.48 -13.52
N ALA A 21 15.22 -15.57 -12.96
CA ALA A 21 14.15 -16.35 -13.58
C ALA A 21 12.82 -15.57 -13.63
N ALA A 22 12.51 -14.77 -12.61
CA ALA A 22 11.31 -13.92 -12.59
C ALA A 22 11.39 -12.80 -13.63
N LEU A 23 12.55 -12.17 -13.78
CA LEU A 23 12.79 -11.16 -14.81
C LEU A 23 12.72 -11.74 -16.23
N ASP A 24 13.24 -12.96 -16.46
CA ASP A 24 13.11 -13.65 -17.74
C ASP A 24 11.64 -13.96 -18.08
N ARG A 25 10.82 -14.37 -17.10
CA ARG A 25 9.36 -14.56 -17.31
C ARG A 25 8.67 -13.26 -17.70
N LEU A 26 8.98 -12.14 -17.02
CA LEU A 26 8.45 -10.82 -17.36
C LEU A 26 8.82 -10.38 -18.79
N VAL A 27 10.06 -10.59 -19.21
CA VAL A 27 10.50 -10.23 -20.58
C VAL A 27 9.77 -11.07 -21.62
N GLN A 28 9.41 -12.31 -21.31
CA GLN A 28 8.67 -13.19 -22.21
C GLN A 28 7.17 -12.92 -22.22
N ASP A 29 6.63 -12.31 -21.19
CA ASP A 29 5.20 -12.01 -21.07
C ASP A 29 4.78 -10.92 -22.08
N ASP A 30 3.94 -11.32 -23.06
CA ASP A 30 3.52 -10.42 -24.15
C ASP A 30 2.60 -9.30 -23.65
N GLU A 31 1.85 -9.54 -22.59
CA GLU A 31 0.97 -8.54 -21.99
C GLU A 31 1.78 -7.45 -21.29
N PHE A 32 2.81 -7.83 -20.54
CA PHE A 32 3.74 -6.90 -19.93
C PHE A 32 4.45 -6.03 -20.98
N ILE A 33 4.98 -6.65 -22.05
CA ILE A 33 5.63 -5.94 -23.13
C ILE A 33 4.66 -5.00 -23.85
N SER A 34 3.44 -5.46 -24.11
CA SER A 34 2.40 -4.64 -24.73
C SER A 34 2.01 -3.43 -23.86
N ALA A 35 1.91 -3.61 -22.55
CA ALA A 35 1.61 -2.53 -21.62
C ALA A 35 2.70 -1.44 -21.64
N ILE A 36 3.98 -1.85 -21.63
CA ILE A 36 5.11 -0.90 -21.75
C ILE A 36 5.05 -0.13 -23.07
N LEU A 37 4.83 -0.84 -24.18
CA LEU A 37 4.78 -0.23 -25.50
C LEU A 37 3.57 0.71 -25.64
N GLN A 38 2.42 0.34 -25.10
CA GLN A 38 1.22 1.17 -25.12
C GLN A 38 1.42 2.45 -24.31
N HIS A 39 2.05 2.37 -23.15
CA HIS A 39 2.36 3.54 -22.34
C HIS A 39 3.39 4.45 -23.04
N ARG A 40 4.44 3.88 -23.62
CA ARG A 40 5.55 4.65 -24.24
C ARG A 40 5.21 5.19 -25.62
N TYR A 41 4.35 4.51 -26.35
CA TYR A 41 3.97 4.80 -27.73
C TYR A 41 2.42 4.83 -27.88
N ALA A 42 1.75 5.55 -26.99
CA ALA A 42 0.29 5.60 -26.91
C ALA A 42 -0.38 5.96 -28.27
N ASN A 43 0.20 6.90 -29.00
CA ASN A 43 -0.31 7.41 -30.28
C ASN A 43 0.17 6.59 -31.50
N SER A 44 0.90 5.47 -31.33
CA SER A 44 1.36 4.65 -32.44
C SER A 44 0.38 3.52 -32.76
N SER A 45 0.41 3.05 -34.04
CA SER A 45 -0.40 1.92 -34.47
C SER A 45 0.01 0.61 -33.77
N SER A 46 -0.92 -0.34 -33.63
CA SER A 46 -0.63 -1.68 -33.09
C SER A 46 0.44 -2.43 -33.88
N TRP A 47 0.46 -2.27 -35.20
CA TRP A 47 1.47 -2.82 -36.09
C TRP A 47 2.88 -2.32 -35.73
N PHE A 48 3.06 -1.01 -35.53
CA PHE A 48 4.36 -0.44 -35.13
C PHE A 48 4.83 -1.00 -33.79
N ARG A 49 3.91 -1.08 -32.79
CA ARG A 49 4.22 -1.66 -31.49
C ARG A 49 4.66 -3.12 -31.61
N GLY A 50 4.02 -3.89 -32.50
CA GLY A 50 4.42 -5.27 -32.79
C GLY A 50 5.84 -5.40 -33.35
N LEU A 51 6.26 -4.48 -34.22
CA LEU A 51 7.64 -4.45 -34.74
C LEU A 51 8.68 -4.08 -33.67
N VAL A 52 8.32 -3.21 -32.71
CA VAL A 52 9.23 -2.76 -31.65
C VAL A 52 9.34 -3.78 -30.51
N ALA A 53 8.35 -4.64 -30.33
CA ALA A 53 8.30 -5.60 -29.22
C ALA A 53 9.56 -6.50 -29.10
N PRO A 54 10.08 -7.12 -30.16
CA PRO A 54 11.31 -7.94 -30.06
C PRO A 54 12.54 -7.15 -29.62
N PHE A 55 12.66 -5.91 -30.10
CA PHE A 55 13.77 -5.02 -29.70
C PHE A 55 13.65 -4.61 -28.22
N LEU A 56 12.44 -4.34 -27.75
CA LEU A 56 12.20 -4.05 -26.34
C LEU A 56 12.56 -5.26 -25.47
N LYS A 57 12.11 -6.48 -25.83
CA LYS A 57 12.45 -7.71 -25.14
C LYS A 57 13.99 -7.89 -25.05
N PHE A 58 14.69 -7.73 -26.15
CA PHE A 58 16.14 -7.82 -26.19
C PHE A 58 16.82 -6.76 -25.30
N TYR A 59 16.35 -5.49 -25.38
CA TYR A 59 16.86 -4.41 -24.56
C TYR A 59 16.64 -4.68 -23.07
N LEU A 60 15.42 -5.07 -22.67
CA LEU A 60 15.09 -5.39 -21.28
C LEU A 60 15.94 -6.55 -20.77
N LYS A 61 16.03 -7.64 -21.53
CA LYS A 61 16.88 -8.79 -21.20
C LYS A 61 18.33 -8.37 -20.94
N ARG A 62 18.91 -7.57 -21.83
CA ARG A 62 20.28 -7.07 -21.66
C ARG A 62 20.44 -6.13 -20.46
N LYS A 63 19.46 -5.25 -20.23
CA LYS A 63 19.46 -4.29 -19.13
C LYS A 63 19.31 -4.99 -17.79
N TRP A 64 18.42 -5.97 -17.72
CA TRP A 64 18.06 -6.66 -16.47
C TRP A 64 18.97 -7.84 -16.12
N ASN A 65 19.79 -8.29 -17.04
CA ASN A 65 20.78 -9.36 -16.79
C ASN A 65 21.81 -9.04 -15.69
N LYS A 66 21.83 -7.78 -15.22
CA LYS A 66 22.67 -7.30 -14.11
C LYS A 66 21.92 -7.21 -12.79
N LEU A 67 20.62 -7.49 -12.79
CA LEU A 67 19.77 -7.45 -11.60
C LEU A 67 19.67 -8.88 -11.06
N ASP A 68 20.50 -9.20 -10.11
CA ASP A 68 20.67 -10.55 -9.53
C ASP A 68 20.25 -10.63 -8.07
N SER A 69 19.74 -9.53 -7.51
CA SER A 69 19.34 -9.47 -6.10
C SER A 69 18.10 -8.60 -5.89
N VAL A 70 17.41 -8.87 -4.79
CA VAL A 70 16.27 -8.06 -4.33
C VAL A 70 16.69 -6.61 -4.12
N GLU A 71 17.89 -6.38 -3.60
CA GLU A 71 18.43 -5.03 -3.40
C GLU A 71 18.59 -4.29 -4.73
N ALA A 72 19.13 -4.95 -5.76
CA ALA A 72 19.26 -4.36 -7.10
C ALA A 72 17.91 -3.94 -7.68
N ILE A 73 16.85 -4.76 -7.50
CA ILE A 73 15.48 -4.42 -7.88
C ILE A 73 14.98 -3.19 -7.10
N GLN A 74 15.19 -3.16 -5.78
CA GLN A 74 14.76 -2.05 -4.93
C GLN A 74 15.43 -0.73 -5.33
N LEU A 75 16.69 -0.75 -5.75
CA LEU A 75 17.40 0.44 -6.26
C LEU A 75 16.80 0.95 -7.59
N VAL A 76 16.37 0.04 -8.47
CA VAL A 76 15.65 0.43 -9.69
C VAL A 76 14.31 1.07 -9.37
N VAL A 77 13.51 0.43 -8.50
CA VAL A 77 12.20 0.96 -8.06
C VAL A 77 12.36 2.32 -7.41
N LYS A 78 13.34 2.48 -6.52
CA LYS A 78 13.67 3.75 -5.87
C LYS A 78 13.89 4.88 -6.88
N LYS A 79 14.70 4.63 -7.93
CA LYS A 79 14.99 5.64 -8.96
C LYS A 79 13.74 6.14 -9.67
N TYR A 80 12.83 5.21 -10.01
CA TYR A 80 11.54 5.57 -10.63
C TYR A 80 10.66 6.34 -9.65
N LEU A 81 10.58 5.90 -8.40
CA LEU A 81 9.82 6.58 -7.35
C LEU A 81 10.32 8.01 -7.13
N GLU A 82 11.65 8.23 -7.03
CA GLU A 82 12.23 9.56 -6.87
C GLU A 82 11.86 10.50 -8.02
N GLN A 83 11.85 9.98 -9.26
CA GLN A 83 11.42 10.77 -10.41
C GLN A 83 9.93 11.10 -10.35
N THR A 84 9.10 10.14 -9.98
CA THR A 84 7.65 10.33 -9.80
C THR A 84 7.37 11.37 -8.72
N LEU A 85 7.99 11.26 -7.55
CA LEU A 85 7.78 12.20 -6.46
C LEU A 85 8.17 13.64 -6.82
N LYS A 86 9.24 13.84 -7.60
CA LYS A 86 9.64 15.17 -8.10
C LYS A 86 8.60 15.86 -8.97
N THR A 87 7.78 15.08 -9.67
CA THR A 87 6.78 15.62 -10.62
C THR A 87 5.36 15.62 -10.07
N THR A 88 5.11 14.86 -9.01
CA THR A 88 3.75 14.65 -8.49
C THR A 88 3.57 15.09 -7.04
N THR A 89 4.62 15.61 -6.39
CA THR A 89 4.54 16.11 -5.00
C THR A 89 5.31 17.42 -4.81
N ASP A 90 4.90 18.21 -3.84
CA ASP A 90 5.67 19.38 -3.33
C ASP A 90 6.65 18.98 -2.21
N GLY A 91 6.84 17.69 -2.04
CA GLY A 91 7.74 17.11 -1.08
C GLY A 91 7.05 16.08 -0.19
N VAL A 92 7.87 15.18 0.33
CA VAL A 92 7.46 14.16 1.31
C VAL A 92 8.27 14.35 2.58
N ASN A 93 7.57 14.58 3.67
CA ASN A 93 8.17 14.71 4.99
C ASN A 93 8.00 13.42 5.80
N TYR A 94 9.00 13.09 6.61
CA TYR A 94 9.04 11.89 7.45
C TYR A 94 9.31 12.26 8.90
N THR A 95 8.59 11.65 9.84
CA THR A 95 8.78 11.82 11.30
C THR A 95 8.70 10.47 12.01
N GLY A 96 9.36 10.36 13.16
CA GLY A 96 9.30 9.19 14.05
C GLY A 96 10.27 8.06 13.73
N LEU A 97 10.93 8.06 12.55
CA LEU A 97 11.89 7.03 12.17
C LEU A 97 13.16 7.03 13.03
N GLU A 98 13.51 8.16 13.59
CA GLU A 98 14.63 8.32 14.50
C GLU A 98 14.48 7.57 15.83
N LYS A 99 13.26 7.17 16.18
CA LYS A 99 12.92 6.39 17.38
C LYS A 99 13.09 4.89 17.17
N LEU A 100 13.20 4.43 15.93
CA LEU A 100 13.23 3.02 15.57
C LEU A 100 14.67 2.51 15.47
N ASP A 101 14.91 1.34 16.07
CA ASP A 101 16.18 0.63 15.94
C ASP A 101 16.29 0.01 14.53
N LYS A 102 17.38 0.29 13.82
CA LYS A 102 17.64 -0.13 12.44
C LYS A 102 17.87 -1.63 12.28
N ASP A 103 18.28 -2.28 13.36
CA ASP A 103 18.57 -3.72 13.39
C ASP A 103 17.36 -4.56 13.81
N SER A 104 16.27 -3.90 14.24
CA SER A 104 15.02 -4.55 14.62
C SER A 104 14.07 -4.68 13.44
N ALA A 105 13.26 -5.74 13.45
CA ALA A 105 12.13 -5.89 12.53
C ALA A 105 10.82 -5.46 13.19
N TYR A 106 9.96 -4.78 12.45
CA TYR A 106 8.71 -4.20 12.92
C TYR A 106 7.53 -4.61 12.03
N LEU A 107 6.35 -4.71 12.64
CA LEU A 107 5.09 -4.79 11.93
C LEU A 107 4.49 -3.38 11.82
N PHE A 108 4.62 -2.75 10.67
CA PHE A 108 4.04 -1.44 10.38
C PHE A 108 2.58 -1.61 9.98
N ILE A 109 1.67 -1.10 10.80
CA ILE A 109 0.22 -1.04 10.50
C ILE A 109 -0.11 0.39 10.11
N CYS A 110 -0.62 0.57 8.90
CA CYS A 110 -0.76 1.87 8.28
C CYS A 110 -2.22 2.15 7.90
N ASN A 111 -2.68 3.40 8.07
CA ASN A 111 -3.87 3.82 7.36
C ASN A 111 -3.65 3.67 5.85
N HIS A 112 -4.73 3.53 5.08
CA HIS A 112 -4.61 3.14 3.67
C HIS A 112 -5.42 4.08 2.77
N ARG A 113 -4.71 4.92 2.02
CA ARG A 113 -5.26 5.92 1.11
C ARG A 113 -5.01 5.58 -0.35
N ASP A 114 -3.83 5.02 -0.67
CA ASP A 114 -3.41 4.70 -2.03
C ASP A 114 -2.86 3.27 -2.13
N ILE A 115 -3.23 2.53 -3.18
CA ILE A 115 -2.87 1.12 -3.34
C ILE A 115 -1.34 0.93 -3.42
N ALA A 116 -0.69 1.76 -4.24
CA ALA A 116 0.74 1.61 -4.55
C ALA A 116 1.61 2.60 -3.77
N MET A 117 1.13 3.84 -3.59
CA MET A 117 1.97 4.90 -3.04
C MET A 117 2.15 4.79 -1.53
N ASP A 118 1.17 4.30 -0.77
CA ASP A 118 1.33 4.16 0.68
C ASP A 118 2.53 3.26 1.04
N PRO A 119 2.59 1.98 0.60
CA PRO A 119 3.76 1.15 0.87
C PRO A 119 5.04 1.65 0.21
N ALA A 120 4.95 2.30 -0.96
CA ALA A 120 6.12 2.87 -1.62
C ALA A 120 6.73 4.02 -0.83
N LEU A 121 5.91 4.92 -0.27
CA LEU A 121 6.35 6.04 0.55
C LEU A 121 6.94 5.57 1.89
N VAL A 122 6.31 4.58 2.54
CA VAL A 122 6.88 3.97 3.76
C VAL A 122 8.25 3.36 3.46
N ASN A 123 8.38 2.56 2.40
CA ASN A 123 9.66 1.98 1.98
C ASN A 123 10.72 3.03 1.66
N TYR A 124 10.32 4.11 0.99
CA TYR A 124 11.24 5.19 0.65
C TYR A 124 11.74 5.93 1.89
N GLY A 125 10.85 6.19 2.86
CA GLY A 125 11.22 6.79 4.14
C GLY A 125 12.22 5.92 4.91
N LEU A 126 11.91 4.62 5.05
CA LEU A 126 12.80 3.64 5.69
C LEU A 126 14.19 3.62 5.02
N PHE A 127 14.21 3.50 3.70
CA PHE A 127 15.46 3.50 2.94
C PHE A 127 16.28 4.78 3.15
N LYS A 128 15.65 5.96 3.07
CA LYS A 128 16.34 7.26 3.26
C LYS A 128 16.96 7.42 4.65
N HIS A 129 16.36 6.79 5.65
CA HIS A 129 16.85 6.87 7.04
C HIS A 129 17.76 5.68 7.42
N GLY A 130 18.13 4.85 6.44
CA GLY A 130 19.08 3.75 6.61
C GLY A 130 18.49 2.48 7.25
N HIS A 131 17.17 2.33 7.21
CA HIS A 131 16.48 1.08 7.56
C HIS A 131 16.35 0.15 6.35
N LYS A 132 16.17 -1.14 6.61
CA LYS A 132 15.79 -2.11 5.56
C LYS A 132 14.37 -1.84 5.08
N THR A 133 14.13 -2.02 3.78
CA THR A 133 12.78 -1.97 3.20
C THR A 133 11.92 -3.13 3.68
N VAL A 134 10.61 -2.91 3.76
CA VAL A 134 9.64 -3.90 4.28
C VAL A 134 9.19 -4.90 3.22
N ARG A 135 8.63 -6.02 3.67
CA ARG A 135 7.75 -6.91 2.90
C ARG A 135 6.34 -6.33 2.91
N ILE A 136 5.68 -6.28 1.75
CA ILE A 136 4.41 -5.57 1.57
C ILE A 136 3.27 -6.58 1.44
N ALA A 137 2.25 -6.49 2.29
CA ALA A 137 1.03 -7.29 2.16
C ALA A 137 0.19 -6.81 0.97
N ILE A 138 -0.13 -7.71 0.02
CA ILE A 138 -0.96 -7.41 -1.14
C ILE A 138 -2.06 -8.44 -1.32
N GLY A 139 -3.30 -7.99 -1.56
CA GLY A 139 -4.42 -8.88 -1.85
C GLY A 139 -4.30 -9.56 -3.21
N ASP A 140 -4.69 -10.82 -3.30
CA ASP A 140 -4.71 -11.61 -4.55
C ASP A 140 -5.65 -11.04 -5.62
N ASN A 141 -6.61 -10.20 -5.24
CA ASN A 141 -7.48 -9.48 -6.18
C ASN A 141 -6.73 -8.56 -7.15
N LEU A 142 -5.52 -8.11 -6.79
CA LEU A 142 -4.65 -7.26 -7.62
C LEU A 142 -3.75 -8.10 -8.55
N LEU A 143 -3.71 -9.42 -8.37
CA LEU A 143 -2.79 -10.35 -9.05
C LEU A 143 -3.50 -11.16 -10.14
N LYS A 144 -4.47 -10.56 -10.83
CA LYS A 144 -5.25 -11.22 -11.90
C LYS A 144 -4.40 -11.64 -13.10
N LYS A 145 -3.25 -11.01 -13.30
CA LYS A 145 -2.34 -11.23 -14.43
C LYS A 145 -1.01 -11.80 -13.93
N PRO A 146 -0.41 -12.79 -14.64
CA PRO A 146 0.88 -13.35 -14.23
C PRO A 146 1.98 -12.29 -14.07
N CYS A 147 2.09 -11.36 -15.00
CA CYS A 147 3.09 -10.27 -14.90
C CYS A 147 2.89 -9.38 -13.67
N ALA A 148 1.66 -9.15 -13.21
CA ALA A 148 1.40 -8.41 -11.99
C ALA A 148 1.94 -9.16 -10.76
N THR A 149 1.74 -10.48 -10.71
CA THR A 149 2.28 -11.33 -9.65
C THR A 149 3.81 -11.27 -9.62
N GLU A 150 4.45 -11.41 -10.78
CA GLU A 150 5.92 -11.31 -10.90
C GLU A 150 6.44 -9.97 -10.39
N LEU A 151 5.86 -8.85 -10.85
CA LEU A 151 6.26 -7.51 -10.44
C LEU A 151 6.11 -7.29 -8.94
N MET A 152 5.01 -7.74 -8.36
CA MET A 152 4.74 -7.57 -6.92
C MET A 152 5.70 -8.42 -6.08
N LYS A 153 5.93 -9.68 -6.44
CA LYS A 153 6.90 -10.55 -5.72
C LYS A 153 8.35 -10.06 -5.87
N LEU A 154 8.73 -9.51 -7.02
CA LEU A 154 10.01 -8.84 -7.23
C LEU A 154 10.18 -7.59 -6.34
N ASN A 155 9.08 -6.89 -6.04
CA ASN A 155 9.07 -5.72 -5.17
C ASN A 155 8.77 -6.06 -3.70
N LYS A 156 9.20 -7.23 -3.23
CA LYS A 156 9.05 -7.67 -1.83
C LYS A 156 7.62 -7.82 -1.35
N SER A 157 6.62 -7.91 -2.25
CA SER A 157 5.24 -8.14 -1.84
C SER A 157 4.98 -9.62 -1.57
N PHE A 158 4.20 -9.89 -0.52
CA PHE A 158 3.66 -11.20 -0.21
C PHE A 158 2.13 -11.22 -0.36
N ILE A 159 1.61 -12.37 -0.72
CA ILE A 159 0.22 -12.51 -1.17
C ILE A 159 -0.71 -12.81 0.00
N VAL A 160 -1.74 -11.99 0.17
CA VAL A 160 -2.87 -12.22 1.07
C VAL A 160 -4.02 -12.82 0.26
N LYS A 161 -4.27 -14.11 0.44
CA LYS A 161 -5.35 -14.82 -0.28
C LYS A 161 -6.71 -14.44 0.32
N ARG A 162 -7.49 -13.63 -0.39
CA ARG A 162 -8.83 -13.15 -0.01
C ARG A 162 -9.96 -13.86 -0.77
N SER A 163 -9.63 -14.49 -1.91
CA SER A 163 -10.60 -15.15 -2.79
C SER A 163 -11.19 -16.45 -2.22
N VAL A 164 -10.58 -16.99 -1.15
CA VAL A 164 -11.00 -18.24 -0.52
C VAL A 164 -12.25 -18.03 0.32
N LYS A 165 -13.32 -18.82 0.04
CA LYS A 165 -14.61 -18.70 0.75
C LYS A 165 -14.92 -19.89 1.68
N ALA A 166 -14.31 -21.05 1.43
CA ALA A 166 -14.58 -22.26 2.22
C ALA A 166 -13.97 -22.12 3.63
N PRO A 167 -14.72 -22.30 4.74
CA PRO A 167 -14.24 -22.02 6.10
C PRO A 167 -12.97 -22.77 6.49
N ARG A 168 -12.85 -24.06 6.14
CA ARG A 168 -11.64 -24.86 6.45
C ARG A 168 -10.42 -24.38 5.69
N GLU A 169 -10.58 -24.02 4.44
CA GLU A 169 -9.52 -23.50 3.60
C GLU A 169 -9.12 -22.09 4.04
N MET A 170 -10.09 -21.24 4.41
CA MET A 170 -9.84 -19.93 5.00
C MET A 170 -8.97 -20.04 6.25
N MET A 171 -9.29 -20.96 7.17
CA MET A 171 -8.48 -21.17 8.38
C MET A 171 -7.04 -21.60 8.05
N LYS A 172 -6.85 -22.44 7.03
CA LYS A 172 -5.52 -22.84 6.56
C LYS A 172 -4.74 -21.64 6.00
N VAL A 173 -5.38 -20.85 5.16
CA VAL A 173 -4.78 -19.65 4.55
C VAL A 173 -4.42 -18.60 5.61
N LEU A 174 -5.32 -18.32 6.56
CA LEU A 174 -5.04 -17.41 7.67
C LEU A 174 -3.91 -17.91 8.56
N GLY A 175 -3.86 -19.22 8.83
CA GLY A 175 -2.76 -19.86 9.57
C GLY A 175 -1.42 -19.72 8.85
N GLN A 176 -1.38 -19.94 7.53
CA GLN A 176 -0.17 -19.77 6.73
C GLN A 176 0.28 -18.30 6.71
N LEU A 177 -0.65 -17.36 6.55
CA LEU A 177 -0.36 -15.92 6.55
C LEU A 177 0.18 -15.45 7.91
N SER A 178 -0.50 -15.82 9.01
CA SER A 178 -0.07 -15.48 10.37
C SER A 178 1.33 -16.01 10.68
N SER A 179 1.56 -17.28 10.35
CA SER A 179 2.88 -17.94 10.51
C SER A 179 3.94 -17.26 9.64
N TYR A 180 3.64 -16.89 8.40
CA TYR A 180 4.57 -16.17 7.52
C TYR A 180 4.95 -14.79 8.06
N ILE A 181 3.98 -14.03 8.61
CA ILE A 181 4.23 -12.73 9.24
C ILE A 181 5.20 -12.89 10.41
N LYS A 182 4.93 -13.81 11.31
CA LYS A 182 5.82 -14.09 12.46
C LYS A 182 7.22 -14.52 11.99
N HIS A 183 7.30 -15.47 11.06
CA HIS A 183 8.57 -15.91 10.47
C HIS A 183 9.36 -14.75 9.84
N SER A 184 8.68 -13.85 9.14
CA SER A 184 9.32 -12.68 8.51
C SER A 184 9.97 -11.78 9.55
N LEU A 185 9.24 -11.45 10.62
CA LEU A 185 9.75 -10.63 11.72
C LEU A 185 10.90 -11.30 12.44
N ASP A 186 10.79 -12.60 12.77
CA ASP A 186 11.82 -13.38 13.46
C ASP A 186 13.11 -13.52 12.63
N THR A 187 13.00 -13.45 11.31
CA THR A 187 14.14 -13.46 10.37
C THR A 187 14.64 -12.07 10.00
N GLY A 188 14.25 -11.03 10.75
CA GLY A 188 14.75 -9.66 10.59
C GLY A 188 14.17 -8.92 9.38
N ASN A 189 12.96 -9.31 8.94
CA ASN A 189 12.26 -8.64 7.83
C ASN A 189 11.00 -7.95 8.34
N SER A 190 11.01 -6.63 8.35
CA SER A 190 9.83 -5.83 8.67
C SER A 190 8.71 -6.01 7.65
N ILE A 191 7.47 -5.78 8.09
CA ILE A 191 6.27 -5.92 7.27
C ILE A 191 5.49 -4.60 7.27
N TRP A 192 4.95 -4.25 6.11
CA TRP A 192 3.90 -3.26 5.96
C TRP A 192 2.57 -3.92 5.65
N ILE A 193 1.54 -3.52 6.37
CA ILE A 193 0.17 -3.97 6.14
C ILE A 193 -0.82 -2.83 6.43
N ALA A 194 -1.90 -2.76 5.66
CA ALA A 194 -2.98 -1.82 5.91
C ALA A 194 -3.77 -2.19 7.18
N GLN A 195 -4.26 -1.19 7.91
CA GLN A 195 -5.04 -1.36 9.15
C GLN A 195 -6.39 -2.05 8.95
N LYS A 196 -6.89 -2.11 7.72
CA LYS A 196 -8.11 -2.83 7.31
C LYS A 196 -8.04 -3.24 5.86
N GLU A 197 -8.98 -4.08 5.44
CA GLU A 197 -9.16 -4.40 4.04
C GLU A 197 -9.68 -3.21 3.24
N GLY A 198 -9.00 -2.89 2.14
CA GLY A 198 -9.36 -1.79 1.25
C GLY A 198 -8.93 -0.41 1.78
N ARG A 199 -9.00 0.57 0.86
CA ARG A 199 -8.64 1.96 1.16
C ARG A 199 -9.75 2.67 1.92
N ALA A 200 -9.39 3.56 2.84
CA ALA A 200 -10.34 4.51 3.43
C ALA A 200 -10.73 5.54 2.36
N LYS A 201 -12.00 5.53 1.95
CA LYS A 201 -12.53 6.41 0.90
C LYS A 201 -13.19 7.65 1.46
N ASP A 202 -13.70 7.54 2.66
CA ASP A 202 -14.45 8.55 3.41
C ASP A 202 -13.59 9.38 4.37
N GLY A 203 -12.28 9.09 4.44
CA GLY A 203 -11.39 9.78 5.38
C GLY A 203 -11.38 9.21 6.80
N ASN A 204 -12.18 8.18 7.09
CA ASN A 204 -12.20 7.50 8.38
C ASN A 204 -11.18 6.36 8.41
N ASP A 205 -10.12 6.59 9.17
CA ASP A 205 -9.00 5.65 9.30
C ASP A 205 -9.13 4.86 10.61
N PHE A 206 -9.91 3.76 10.59
CA PHE A 206 -10.09 2.88 11.73
C PHE A 206 -9.57 1.49 11.45
N THR A 207 -8.90 0.92 12.45
CA THR A 207 -8.32 -0.43 12.39
C THR A 207 -9.42 -1.48 12.53
N ASP A 208 -9.44 -2.46 11.64
CA ASP A 208 -10.32 -3.61 11.78
C ASP A 208 -9.71 -4.61 12.77
N PRO A 209 -10.35 -4.89 13.93
CA PRO A 209 -9.89 -5.89 14.88
C PRO A 209 -9.68 -7.29 14.27
N ALA A 210 -10.33 -7.57 13.14
CA ALA A 210 -10.16 -8.85 12.44
C ALA A 210 -8.72 -9.08 11.97
N ILE A 211 -7.98 -8.01 11.60
CA ILE A 211 -6.57 -8.14 11.21
C ILE A 211 -5.70 -8.57 12.40
N LEU A 212 -5.99 -8.04 13.60
CA LEU A 212 -5.26 -8.40 14.82
C LEU A 212 -5.58 -9.84 15.26
N LYS A 213 -6.85 -10.25 15.11
CA LYS A 213 -7.26 -11.65 15.29
C LYS A 213 -6.54 -12.59 14.33
N MET A 214 -6.34 -12.15 13.09
CA MET A 214 -5.59 -12.91 12.08
C MET A 214 -4.12 -13.05 12.49
N PHE A 215 -3.46 -12.00 12.96
CA PHE A 215 -2.07 -12.12 13.45
C PHE A 215 -1.94 -13.14 14.58
N HIS A 216 -2.90 -13.20 15.49
CA HIS A 216 -2.87 -14.11 16.65
C HIS A 216 -3.16 -15.59 16.31
N VAL A 217 -3.49 -15.93 15.06
CA VAL A 217 -3.73 -17.35 14.69
C VAL A 217 -2.50 -18.23 14.98
N GLU A 218 -1.30 -17.75 14.68
CA GLU A 218 -0.06 -18.48 15.00
C GLU A 218 0.22 -18.48 16.52
N GLY A 219 -0.02 -17.38 17.23
CA GLY A 219 0.11 -17.31 18.69
C GLY A 219 -0.78 -18.31 19.40
N ARG A 220 -2.04 -18.43 18.97
CA ARG A 220 -2.98 -19.44 19.51
C ARG A 220 -2.50 -20.87 19.29
N LYS A 221 -1.93 -21.15 18.13
CA LYS A 221 -1.33 -22.47 17.82
C LYS A 221 -0.16 -22.77 18.75
N GLN A 222 0.62 -21.76 19.10
CA GLN A 222 1.74 -21.85 20.03
C GLN A 222 1.31 -21.75 21.51
N LYS A 223 0.00 -21.55 21.80
CA LYS A 223 -0.57 -21.34 23.14
C LYS A 223 -0.02 -20.11 23.87
N ILE A 224 0.34 -19.08 23.12
CA ILE A 224 0.76 -17.78 23.63
C ILE A 224 -0.49 -16.89 23.71
N ASP A 225 -0.68 -16.16 24.81
CA ASP A 225 -1.80 -15.27 24.94
C ASP A 225 -1.73 -14.08 23.99
N PHE A 226 -2.85 -13.36 23.82
CA PHE A 226 -2.95 -12.30 22.83
C PHE A 226 -1.98 -11.16 23.11
N ALA A 227 -1.90 -10.67 24.35
CA ALA A 227 -1.07 -9.51 24.68
C ALA A 227 0.42 -9.82 24.48
N GLU A 228 0.91 -10.95 25.00
CA GLU A 228 2.30 -11.40 24.84
C GLU A 228 2.65 -11.57 23.36
N TYR A 229 1.77 -12.21 22.60
CA TYR A 229 2.02 -12.43 21.17
C TYR A 229 2.07 -11.12 20.38
N MET A 230 1.12 -10.18 20.60
CA MET A 230 1.11 -8.88 19.92
C MET A 230 2.37 -8.06 20.23
N LYS A 231 2.83 -8.04 21.46
CA LYS A 231 4.12 -7.41 21.83
C LYS A 231 5.29 -7.97 21.02
N SER A 232 5.31 -9.30 20.82
CA SER A 232 6.39 -9.97 20.07
C SER A 232 6.47 -9.53 18.61
N LEU A 233 5.42 -8.93 18.06
CA LEU A 233 5.36 -8.44 16.68
C LEU A 233 5.97 -7.05 16.51
N LYS A 234 6.25 -6.32 17.60
CA LYS A 234 6.76 -4.94 17.59
C LYS A 234 5.96 -4.04 16.66
N ILE A 235 4.65 -3.89 16.94
CA ILE A 235 3.73 -3.11 16.10
C ILE A 235 4.09 -1.63 16.18
N VAL A 236 4.20 -0.98 15.01
CA VAL A 236 4.37 0.46 14.84
C VAL A 236 3.24 0.99 13.97
N PRO A 237 2.33 1.81 14.51
CA PRO A 237 1.34 2.49 13.70
C PRO A 237 2.00 3.51 12.77
N VAL A 238 1.53 3.60 11.51
CA VAL A 238 2.04 4.57 10.54
C VAL A 238 0.88 5.39 9.99
N SER A 239 1.02 6.71 10.04
CA SER A 239 0.05 7.64 9.49
C SER A 239 0.56 8.24 8.19
N ILE A 240 -0.23 8.13 7.11
CA ILE A 240 0.03 8.79 5.83
C ILE A 240 -1.05 9.81 5.57
N SER A 241 -0.62 11.04 5.30
CA SER A 241 -1.49 12.17 4.97
C SER A 241 -1.09 12.74 3.62
N TYR A 242 -2.06 12.87 2.72
CA TYR A 242 -1.91 13.53 1.43
C TYR A 242 -2.64 14.87 1.45
N GLU A 243 -1.98 15.94 1.02
CA GLU A 243 -2.66 17.23 0.81
C GLU A 243 -3.72 17.13 -0.26
N ASN A 244 -3.41 16.42 -1.36
CA ASN A 244 -4.36 16.07 -2.40
C ASN A 244 -4.34 14.55 -2.61
N ASP A 245 -5.45 13.89 -2.35
CA ASP A 245 -5.61 12.47 -2.69
C ASP A 245 -5.86 12.35 -4.20
N PRO A 246 -4.98 11.69 -4.97
CA PRO A 246 -5.13 11.61 -6.43
C PRO A 246 -6.39 10.86 -6.88
N CYS A 247 -6.96 10.04 -6.01
CA CYS A 247 -8.13 9.22 -6.28
C CYS A 247 -9.43 9.77 -5.65
N ASP A 248 -9.42 10.98 -5.09
CA ASP A 248 -10.54 11.54 -4.32
C ASP A 248 -11.86 11.59 -5.10
N ILE A 249 -11.83 12.04 -6.35
CA ILE A 249 -13.01 12.10 -7.24
C ILE A 249 -13.61 10.70 -7.45
N ALA A 250 -12.77 9.69 -7.74
CA ALA A 250 -13.22 8.32 -7.95
C ALA A 250 -13.80 7.74 -6.67
N LYS A 251 -13.16 7.99 -5.52
CA LYS A 251 -13.63 7.56 -4.20
C LYS A 251 -14.98 8.18 -3.85
N ALA A 252 -15.16 9.48 -4.08
CA ALA A 252 -16.41 10.19 -3.82
C ALA A 252 -17.56 9.65 -4.70
N ARG A 253 -17.30 9.36 -5.97
CA ARG A 253 -18.27 8.73 -6.88
C ARG A 253 -18.67 7.34 -6.40
N GLU A 254 -17.71 6.49 -6.02
CA GLU A 254 -17.98 5.16 -5.51
C GLU A 254 -18.86 5.19 -4.26
N LEU A 255 -18.57 6.09 -3.30
CA LEU A 255 -19.37 6.26 -2.08
C LEU A 255 -20.79 6.74 -2.40
N TYR A 256 -20.93 7.70 -3.30
CA TYR A 256 -22.23 8.19 -3.75
C TYR A 256 -23.06 7.11 -4.43
N GLU A 257 -22.48 6.34 -5.36
CA GLU A 257 -23.16 5.25 -6.05
C GLU A 257 -23.59 4.16 -5.08
N LYS A 258 -22.72 3.80 -4.13
CA LYS A 258 -23.02 2.83 -3.09
C LYS A 258 -24.18 3.28 -2.20
N ALA A 259 -24.21 4.57 -1.83
CA ALA A 259 -25.28 5.13 -1.02
C ALA A 259 -26.61 5.23 -1.78
N THR A 260 -26.56 5.57 -3.07
CA THR A 260 -27.75 5.74 -3.91
C THR A 260 -28.35 4.40 -4.37
N ASN A 261 -27.50 3.45 -4.77
CA ASN A 261 -27.93 2.19 -5.37
C ASN A 261 -27.86 1.00 -4.41
N GLY A 262 -27.43 1.19 -3.16
CA GLY A 262 -27.24 0.14 -2.15
C GLY A 262 -26.02 -0.76 -2.42
N ARG A 263 -25.41 -0.68 -3.59
CA ARG A 263 -24.23 -1.44 -3.99
C ARG A 263 -23.38 -0.63 -4.98
N TYR A 264 -22.12 -0.99 -5.06
CA TYR A 264 -21.20 -0.52 -6.10
C TYR A 264 -20.58 -1.73 -6.78
N GLU A 265 -20.62 -1.77 -8.10
CA GLU A 265 -20.01 -2.82 -8.90
C GLU A 265 -18.71 -2.27 -9.52
N LYS A 266 -17.61 -2.77 -8.99
CA LYS A 266 -16.27 -2.35 -9.39
C LYS A 266 -15.98 -2.76 -10.83
N GLY A 267 -15.51 -1.80 -11.63
CA GLY A 267 -15.07 -2.06 -13.00
C GLY A 267 -13.88 -3.03 -13.04
N GLU A 268 -13.73 -3.77 -14.13
CA GLU A 268 -12.69 -4.79 -14.30
C GLU A 268 -11.26 -4.22 -14.11
N PHE A 269 -11.02 -3.00 -14.59
CA PHE A 269 -9.72 -2.34 -14.59
C PHE A 269 -9.57 -1.23 -13.52
N GLU A 270 -10.58 -1.02 -12.71
CA GLU A 270 -10.63 0.11 -11.75
C GLU A 270 -9.47 0.10 -10.75
N ASP A 271 -9.02 -1.08 -10.30
CA ASP A 271 -7.84 -1.17 -9.42
C ASP A 271 -6.57 -0.73 -10.14
N ILE A 272 -6.42 -1.08 -11.41
CA ILE A 272 -5.26 -0.69 -12.22
C ILE A 272 -5.31 0.82 -12.50
N GLU A 273 -6.47 1.35 -12.85
CA GLU A 273 -6.69 2.79 -13.05
C GLU A 273 -6.37 3.58 -11.78
N SER A 274 -6.83 3.09 -10.62
CA SER A 274 -6.51 3.68 -9.32
C SER A 274 -5.02 3.65 -9.00
N ILE A 275 -4.31 2.54 -9.31
CA ILE A 275 -2.86 2.45 -9.16
C ILE A 275 -2.15 3.48 -10.04
N ILE A 276 -2.53 3.56 -11.32
CA ILE A 276 -1.94 4.52 -12.26
C ILE A 276 -2.21 5.94 -11.78
N GLN A 277 -3.45 6.27 -11.43
CA GLN A 277 -3.83 7.60 -10.94
C GLN A 277 -3.08 7.95 -9.64
N GLY A 278 -2.93 7.01 -8.73
CA GLY A 278 -2.14 7.18 -7.51
C GLY A 278 -0.67 7.51 -7.81
N ILE A 279 -0.07 6.86 -8.82
CA ILE A 279 1.33 7.10 -9.22
C ILE A 279 1.49 8.45 -9.90
N VAL A 280 0.68 8.76 -10.92
CA VAL A 280 0.88 9.94 -11.79
C VAL A 280 0.16 11.19 -11.29
N GLY A 281 -0.88 11.06 -10.47
CA GLY A 281 -1.67 12.18 -9.98
C GLY A 281 -0.91 13.07 -9.01
N TYR A 282 -1.21 14.37 -9.03
CA TYR A 282 -0.58 15.35 -8.15
C TYR A 282 -1.09 15.20 -6.71
N LYS A 283 -0.16 15.19 -5.75
CA LYS A 283 -0.43 14.92 -4.33
C LYS A 283 -0.22 16.13 -3.42
N GLY A 284 0.40 17.21 -3.94
CA GLY A 284 0.84 18.31 -3.08
C GLY A 284 1.89 17.84 -2.08
N ARG A 285 1.81 18.33 -0.87
CA ARG A 285 2.65 17.88 0.23
C ARG A 285 2.15 16.53 0.77
N VAL A 286 3.10 15.69 1.20
CA VAL A 286 2.79 14.38 1.81
C VAL A 286 3.53 14.27 3.13
N GLN A 287 2.84 13.80 4.16
CA GLN A 287 3.44 13.48 5.45
C GLN A 287 3.33 11.99 5.72
N VAL A 288 4.44 11.36 6.11
CA VAL A 288 4.48 9.98 6.62
C VAL A 288 5.04 10.02 8.04
N ALA A 289 4.24 9.65 9.01
CA ALA A 289 4.61 9.69 10.42
C ALA A 289 4.60 8.27 10.99
N PHE A 290 5.71 7.87 11.59
CA PHE A 290 5.86 6.61 12.31
C PHE A 290 5.58 6.87 13.78
N GLY A 291 4.60 6.14 14.33
CA GLY A 291 4.24 6.19 15.74
C GLY A 291 5.28 5.49 16.62
N ASP A 292 4.97 5.40 17.89
CA ASP A 292 5.78 4.67 18.85
C ASP A 292 5.51 3.17 18.77
N VAL A 293 6.53 2.36 19.06
CA VAL A 293 6.35 0.90 19.18
C VAL A 293 5.36 0.61 20.30
N ILE A 294 4.32 -0.16 20.01
CA ILE A 294 3.33 -0.56 21.02
C ILE A 294 3.95 -1.58 21.95
N VAL A 295 4.14 -1.20 23.21
CA VAL A 295 4.78 -2.03 24.26
C VAL A 295 3.82 -2.41 25.38
N ASP A 296 2.67 -1.76 25.49
CA ASP A 296 1.66 -2.02 26.52
C ASP A 296 0.91 -3.33 26.27
N ASP A 297 0.31 -3.87 27.32
CA ASP A 297 -0.49 -5.09 27.29
C ASP A 297 -1.95 -4.77 26.99
N PHE A 298 -2.41 -5.22 25.83
CA PHE A 298 -3.81 -5.11 25.43
C PHE A 298 -4.47 -6.49 25.50
N ALA A 299 -5.50 -6.61 26.32
CA ALA A 299 -6.17 -7.90 26.54
C ALA A 299 -7.03 -8.34 25.34
N THR A 300 -7.48 -7.40 24.49
CA THR A 300 -8.38 -7.67 23.38
C THR A 300 -7.91 -7.02 22.07
N PRO A 301 -8.26 -7.60 20.92
CA PRO A 301 -8.00 -7.00 19.61
C PRO A 301 -8.63 -5.61 19.46
N GLU A 302 -9.81 -5.40 20.05
CA GLU A 302 -10.53 -4.13 20.01
C GLU A 302 -9.75 -3.02 20.75
N ALA A 303 -9.26 -3.28 21.95
CA ALA A 303 -8.46 -2.31 22.71
C ALA A 303 -7.12 -1.98 22.01
N LEU A 304 -6.47 -2.99 21.39
CA LEU A 304 -5.26 -2.74 20.60
C LEU A 304 -5.56 -1.94 19.33
N ALA A 305 -6.71 -2.18 18.67
CA ALA A 305 -7.15 -1.40 17.52
C ALA A 305 -7.35 0.07 17.88
N GLU A 306 -7.97 0.36 19.02
CA GLU A 306 -8.15 1.73 19.52
C GLU A 306 -6.80 2.44 19.75
N GLU A 307 -5.79 1.75 20.29
CA GLU A 307 -4.46 2.34 20.46
C GLU A 307 -3.77 2.61 19.12
N ILE A 308 -3.88 1.68 18.15
CA ILE A 308 -3.35 1.89 16.80
C ILE A 308 -4.02 3.12 16.17
N ASP A 309 -5.35 3.23 16.27
CA ASP A 309 -6.12 4.35 15.72
C ASP A 309 -5.75 5.66 16.42
N ARG A 310 -5.59 5.66 17.73
CA ARG A 310 -5.16 6.84 18.50
C ARG A 310 -3.84 7.39 17.96
N GLN A 311 -2.83 6.52 17.76
CA GLN A 311 -1.53 6.96 17.23
C GLN A 311 -1.64 7.41 15.77
N ILE A 312 -2.39 6.70 14.92
CA ILE A 312 -2.60 7.09 13.52
C ILE A 312 -3.26 8.47 13.44
N HIS A 313 -4.32 8.71 14.22
CA HIS A 313 -5.05 9.98 14.23
C HIS A 313 -4.21 11.11 14.82
N GLU A 314 -3.52 10.88 15.92
CA GLU A 314 -2.62 11.87 16.54
C GLU A 314 -1.52 12.34 15.56
N HIS A 315 -0.95 11.41 14.80
CA HIS A 315 0.14 11.68 13.87
C HIS A 315 -0.35 12.09 12.48
N TYR A 316 -1.66 12.03 12.20
CA TYR A 316 -2.19 12.47 10.92
C TYR A 316 -1.98 13.97 10.75
N HIS A 317 -1.29 14.37 9.68
CA HIS A 317 -1.05 15.78 9.38
C HIS A 317 -2.26 16.40 8.69
N LEU A 318 -2.86 17.41 9.32
CA LEU A 318 -3.99 18.16 8.76
C LEU A 318 -3.47 19.28 7.85
N PHE A 319 -3.67 19.13 6.56
CA PHE A 319 -3.39 20.16 5.58
C PHE A 319 -4.50 21.22 5.53
N PRO A 320 -4.26 22.42 4.96
CA PRO A 320 -5.27 23.47 4.87
C PRO A 320 -6.58 23.03 4.24
N ILE A 321 -6.54 22.13 3.24
CA ILE A 321 -7.73 21.59 2.58
C ILE A 321 -8.59 20.77 3.55
N ASN A 322 -7.99 20.05 4.52
CA ASN A 322 -8.74 19.30 5.54
C ASN A 322 -9.51 20.26 6.43
N LYS A 323 -8.87 21.33 6.90
CA LYS A 323 -9.48 22.36 7.73
C LYS A 323 -10.61 23.08 7.01
N LEU A 324 -10.38 23.46 5.72
CA LEU A 324 -11.40 24.07 4.88
C LEU A 324 -12.62 23.16 4.72
N ALA A 325 -12.41 21.89 4.42
CA ALA A 325 -13.48 20.91 4.25
C ALA A 325 -14.27 20.68 5.55
N ALA A 326 -13.62 20.78 6.70
CA ALA A 326 -14.23 20.69 8.02
C ALA A 326 -14.92 22.00 8.47
N GLY A 327 -14.89 23.05 7.68
CA GLY A 327 -15.46 24.36 8.00
C GLY A 327 -14.71 25.12 9.09
N LEU A 328 -13.44 24.78 9.32
CA LEU A 328 -12.59 25.46 10.30
C LEU A 328 -11.99 26.73 9.71
N GLU A 329 -11.87 27.79 10.49
CA GLU A 329 -11.14 29.00 10.14
C GLU A 329 -9.64 28.82 10.50
N ASP A 330 -8.75 29.08 9.56
CA ASP A 330 -7.31 28.92 9.74
C ASP A 330 -6.56 29.80 8.72
N ASP A 331 -5.53 30.52 9.19
CA ASP A 331 -4.75 31.44 8.36
C ASP A 331 -4.00 30.76 7.20
N SER A 332 -3.82 29.45 7.28
CA SER A 332 -3.23 28.63 6.19
C SER A 332 -4.19 28.38 5.02
N ILE A 333 -5.47 28.69 5.16
CA ILE A 333 -6.50 28.50 4.11
C ILE A 333 -6.45 29.69 3.15
N THR A 334 -5.66 29.57 2.12
CA THR A 334 -5.52 30.59 1.06
C THR A 334 -6.60 30.49 0.00
N ASP A 335 -6.73 31.53 -0.83
CA ASP A 335 -7.64 31.50 -2.00
C ASP A 335 -7.32 30.35 -2.96
N ALA A 336 -6.05 29.98 -3.10
CA ALA A 336 -5.63 28.84 -3.91
C ALA A 336 -6.17 27.49 -3.35
N VAL A 337 -6.20 27.31 -2.03
CA VAL A 337 -6.78 26.12 -1.39
C VAL A 337 -8.30 26.08 -1.63
N ARG A 338 -8.99 27.22 -1.49
CA ARG A 338 -10.43 27.34 -1.78
C ARG A 338 -10.74 27.03 -3.25
N ALA A 339 -9.96 27.58 -4.17
CA ALA A 339 -10.11 27.32 -5.61
C ALA A 339 -9.87 25.83 -5.94
N SER A 340 -8.85 25.22 -5.36
CA SER A 340 -8.54 23.79 -5.56
C SER A 340 -9.69 22.89 -5.12
N LEU A 341 -10.27 23.12 -3.93
CA LEU A 341 -11.42 22.34 -3.47
C LEU A 341 -12.64 22.56 -4.36
N THR A 342 -12.90 23.81 -4.77
CA THR A 342 -14.00 24.14 -5.67
C THR A 342 -13.86 23.45 -7.02
N GLU A 343 -12.66 23.45 -7.62
CA GLU A 343 -12.40 22.76 -8.88
C GLU A 343 -12.66 21.26 -8.80
N LYS A 344 -12.28 20.63 -7.69
CA LYS A 344 -12.58 19.21 -7.42
C LYS A 344 -14.09 18.96 -7.31
N LEU A 345 -14.81 19.81 -6.59
CA LEU A 345 -16.27 19.69 -6.44
C LEU A 345 -17.00 19.82 -7.78
N LEU A 346 -16.56 20.70 -8.67
CA LEU A 346 -17.15 20.88 -10.01
C LEU A 346 -17.00 19.64 -10.92
N GLN A 347 -16.09 18.73 -10.63
CA GLN A 347 -15.92 17.48 -11.36
C GLN A 347 -16.90 16.38 -10.93
N LEU A 348 -17.70 16.63 -9.90
CA LEU A 348 -18.63 15.69 -9.31
C LEU A 348 -20.08 16.12 -9.49
N PRO A 349 -21.01 15.15 -9.64
CA PRO A 349 -22.43 15.45 -9.49
C PRO A 349 -22.70 16.04 -8.09
N GLU A 350 -23.68 16.94 -7.99
CA GLU A 350 -24.03 17.63 -6.73
C GLU A 350 -24.18 16.66 -5.55
N GLY A 351 -24.90 15.55 -5.74
CA GLY A 351 -25.08 14.54 -4.70
C GLY A 351 -23.80 13.82 -4.25
N ALA A 352 -22.74 13.81 -5.08
CA ALA A 352 -21.46 13.18 -4.75
C ALA A 352 -20.49 14.12 -4.02
N GLN A 353 -20.70 15.46 -4.12
CA GLN A 353 -19.79 16.45 -3.55
C GLN A 353 -19.61 16.32 -2.04
N GLN A 354 -20.66 15.99 -1.32
CA GLN A 354 -20.63 15.79 0.12
C GLN A 354 -19.64 14.67 0.55
N TYR A 355 -19.46 13.63 -0.28
CA TYR A 355 -18.52 12.54 0.02
C TYR A 355 -17.07 12.98 -0.17
N LEU A 356 -16.80 13.85 -1.14
CA LEU A 356 -15.49 14.47 -1.31
C LEU A 356 -15.16 15.36 -0.09
N VAL A 357 -16.09 16.25 0.28
CA VAL A 357 -15.90 17.10 1.47
C VAL A 357 -15.67 16.26 2.70
N ALA A 358 -16.48 15.24 2.95
CA ALA A 358 -16.34 14.35 4.10
C ALA A 358 -14.97 13.65 4.12
N SER A 359 -14.46 13.19 2.97
CA SER A 359 -13.17 12.50 2.90
C SER A 359 -11.99 13.36 3.34
N TYR A 360 -12.06 14.66 3.14
CA TYR A 360 -11.09 15.64 3.62
C TYR A 360 -11.38 16.15 5.05
N ALA A 361 -12.66 16.24 5.45
CA ALA A 361 -13.06 16.75 6.76
C ALA A 361 -12.88 15.73 7.90
N ASN A 362 -13.15 14.45 7.64
CA ASN A 362 -13.16 13.41 8.68
C ASN A 362 -11.85 13.26 9.44
N PRO A 363 -10.65 13.43 8.84
CA PRO A 363 -9.41 13.43 9.61
C PRO A 363 -9.35 14.52 10.69
N CYS A 364 -10.04 15.65 10.52
CA CYS A 364 -10.16 16.68 11.57
C CYS A 364 -11.06 16.21 12.71
N ASN A 365 -12.10 15.44 12.41
CA ASN A 365 -13.08 14.96 13.39
C ASN A 365 -12.54 13.77 14.21
N ASN A 366 -11.59 13.02 13.65
CA ASN A 366 -10.98 11.86 14.30
C ASN A 366 -9.83 12.25 15.24
N LYS A 367 -9.35 13.49 15.16
CA LYS A 367 -8.26 14.04 15.96
C LYS A 367 -8.77 14.70 17.24
#